data_fb7a7b025307afbf19052758c81bfec4
#
_entry.id   fb7a7b025307afbf19052758c81bfec4
#
_cell.length_a   1.000
_cell.length_b   1.000
_cell.length_c   1.000
_cell.angle_alpha   90.00
_cell.angle_beta   90.00
_cell.angle_gamma   90.00
#
_symmetry.space_group_name_H-M   'P 1'
#
loop_
_entity.id
_entity.type
_entity.pdbx_description
1 polymer ?
#
loop_
_entity_poly.entity_id
_entity_poly.type
_entity_poly.pdbx_seq_one_letter_code
_entity_poly.pdbx_strand_id
1 'polypeptide(L)'
;MTRLIFSLYLLLSLMVPAAHAEGPVLVELFSSQNCRACPKAHRTLKAVDSERDDLLVLTWSVDYWDYLGDKDPMAMVESKDRQRGYADRFGLRGPYTPQTVYNGVEQCAGSKRTYVERALERLKETPEPDVRLVREGDRIRLSGRMPDLADIWLVDYLTGEANTTDMVHPVTRVTALGPWLGNDVELAVPHCESGCAIIVQEAGFGPVLDTMV
;
A
#
# COMPACT_ATOMS: atom_id res chain seq x y z
N MET A 1 -13.98 71.90 -7.47
CA MET A 1 -12.94 71.07 -8.02
C MET A 1 -12.76 69.83 -7.16
N THR A 2 -13.52 68.76 -7.45
CA THR A 2 -13.64 67.55 -6.64
C THR A 2 -12.71 66.48 -7.23
N ARG A 3 -11.66 66.08 -6.52
CA ARG A 3 -10.75 65.02 -6.93
C ARG A 3 -11.31 63.66 -6.53
N LEU A 4 -11.72 62.86 -7.52
CA LEU A 4 -12.00 61.44 -7.34
C LEU A 4 -10.67 60.66 -7.18
N ILE A 5 -10.50 60.02 -6.04
CA ILE A 5 -9.40 59.06 -5.79
C ILE A 5 -9.94 57.67 -6.15
N PHE A 6 -9.50 57.14 -7.30
CA PHE A 6 -9.74 55.70 -7.64
C PHE A 6 -8.78 54.83 -6.87
N SER A 7 -9.29 54.12 -5.88
CA SER A 7 -8.53 53.13 -5.12
C SER A 7 -8.52 51.81 -5.90
N LEU A 8 -7.39 51.46 -6.50
CA LEU A 8 -7.18 50.24 -7.26
C LEU A 8 -6.84 49.14 -6.24
N TYR A 9 -7.84 48.31 -5.89
CA TYR A 9 -7.61 47.07 -5.09
C TYR A 9 -6.97 46.04 -6.01
N LEU A 10 -5.67 45.79 -5.84
CA LEU A 10 -4.93 44.72 -6.47
C LEU A 10 -5.29 43.42 -5.73
N LEU A 11 -6.21 42.62 -6.29
CA LEU A 11 -6.52 41.27 -5.82
C LEU A 11 -5.28 40.37 -6.07
N LEU A 12 -4.45 40.21 -5.06
CA LEU A 12 -3.38 39.22 -5.03
C LEU A 12 -3.98 37.86 -4.83
N SER A 13 -4.23 37.11 -5.91
CA SER A 13 -4.66 35.72 -5.85
C SER A 13 -3.53 34.91 -5.24
N LEU A 14 -3.63 34.58 -3.96
CA LEU A 14 -2.78 33.58 -3.31
C LEU A 14 -3.09 32.24 -3.97
N MET A 15 -2.25 31.80 -4.89
CA MET A 15 -2.19 30.41 -5.30
C MET A 15 -1.74 29.61 -4.06
N VAL A 16 -2.68 29.07 -3.33
CA VAL A 16 -2.40 28.04 -2.32
C VAL A 16 -2.01 26.81 -3.14
N PRO A 17 -0.77 26.29 -3.00
CA PRO A 17 -0.45 25.01 -3.63
C PRO A 17 -1.44 23.99 -3.10
N ALA A 18 -2.09 23.25 -3.99
CA ALA A 18 -2.91 22.12 -3.59
C ALA A 18 -2.00 21.16 -2.84
N ALA A 19 -2.27 20.96 -1.55
CA ALA A 19 -1.61 19.91 -0.79
C ALA A 19 -2.05 18.58 -1.44
N HIS A 20 -1.16 17.96 -2.18
CA HIS A 20 -1.40 16.61 -2.65
C HIS A 20 -1.42 15.72 -1.40
N ALA A 21 -2.56 15.08 -1.15
CA ALA A 21 -2.63 14.04 -0.13
C ALA A 21 -1.71 12.90 -0.60
N GLU A 22 -0.77 12.54 0.26
CA GLU A 22 0.03 11.32 0.05
C GLU A 22 -0.89 10.12 0.05
N GLY A 23 -0.56 9.11 -0.77
CA GLY A 23 -1.27 7.84 -0.73
C GLY A 23 -1.11 7.16 0.65
N PRO A 24 -2.00 6.23 0.98
CA PRO A 24 -1.93 5.55 2.26
C PRO A 24 -0.66 4.72 2.40
N VAL A 25 -0.12 4.63 3.62
CA VAL A 25 0.97 3.72 3.96
C VAL A 25 0.50 2.28 3.73
N LEU A 26 1.21 1.54 2.89
CA LEU A 26 0.92 0.14 2.62
C LEU A 26 1.39 -0.76 3.77
N VAL A 27 0.48 -1.55 4.31
CA VAL A 27 0.74 -2.56 5.34
C VAL A 27 0.31 -3.94 4.81
N GLU A 28 1.24 -4.85 4.65
CA GLU A 28 1.03 -6.16 4.02
C GLU A 28 1.20 -7.27 5.04
N LEU A 29 0.10 -7.95 5.38
CA LEU A 29 0.09 -9.09 6.27
C LEU A 29 0.14 -10.41 5.47
N PHE A 30 1.23 -11.13 5.55
CA PHE A 30 1.33 -12.51 5.06
C PHE A 30 0.84 -13.48 6.13
N SER A 31 -0.16 -14.28 5.78
CA SER A 31 -0.92 -15.12 6.71
C SER A 31 -1.35 -16.44 6.05
N SER A 32 -1.90 -17.35 6.84
CA SER A 32 -2.61 -18.54 6.37
C SER A 32 -3.68 -18.94 7.40
N GLN A 33 -4.78 -19.51 6.94
CA GLN A 33 -5.81 -20.07 7.83
C GLN A 33 -5.26 -21.15 8.78
N ASN A 34 -4.23 -21.88 8.35
CA ASN A 34 -3.61 -22.96 9.13
C ASN A 34 -2.49 -22.48 10.08
N CYS A 35 -2.19 -21.17 10.07
CA CYS A 35 -1.18 -20.57 10.91
C CYS A 35 -1.73 -20.25 12.32
N ARG A 36 -1.35 -20.99 13.35
CA ARG A 36 -1.85 -20.80 14.73
C ARG A 36 -1.54 -19.43 15.34
N ALA A 37 -0.48 -18.76 14.89
CA ALA A 37 -0.08 -17.44 15.39
C ALA A 37 -0.78 -16.29 14.68
N CYS A 38 -1.32 -16.51 13.48
CA CYS A 38 -1.87 -15.49 12.61
C CYS A 38 -3.13 -14.79 13.14
N PRO A 39 -4.06 -15.43 13.82
CA PRO A 39 -5.27 -14.77 14.33
C PRO A 39 -4.98 -13.56 15.23
N LYS A 40 -3.84 -13.56 15.93
CA LYS A 40 -3.45 -12.41 16.77
C LYS A 40 -3.01 -11.22 15.92
N ALA A 41 -2.30 -11.45 14.81
CA ALA A 41 -1.90 -10.39 13.89
C ALA A 41 -3.13 -9.79 13.21
N HIS A 42 -4.07 -10.61 12.73
CA HIS A 42 -5.33 -10.14 12.16
C HIS A 42 -6.09 -9.21 13.11
N ARG A 43 -6.29 -9.61 14.37
CA ARG A 43 -6.96 -8.75 15.37
C ARG A 43 -6.22 -7.44 15.61
N THR A 44 -4.89 -7.49 15.70
CA THR A 44 -4.08 -6.29 15.93
C THR A 44 -4.19 -5.32 14.75
N LEU A 45 -4.02 -5.82 13.52
CA LEU A 45 -4.05 -4.97 12.33
C LEU A 45 -5.45 -4.47 12.01
N LYS A 46 -6.50 -5.27 12.24
CA LYS A 46 -7.90 -4.82 12.11
C LYS A 46 -8.21 -3.66 13.04
N ALA A 47 -7.71 -3.71 14.28
CA ALA A 47 -7.89 -2.61 15.23
C ALA A 47 -7.11 -1.35 14.81
N VAL A 48 -5.88 -1.51 14.31
CA VAL A 48 -5.07 -0.39 13.81
C VAL A 48 -5.70 0.24 12.56
N ASP A 49 -6.15 -0.57 11.60
CA ASP A 49 -6.82 -0.15 10.37
C ASP A 49 -8.10 0.64 10.66
N SER A 50 -8.92 0.18 11.61
CA SER A 50 -10.18 0.87 11.99
C SER A 50 -9.99 2.20 12.71
N GLU A 51 -8.81 2.52 13.17
CA GLU A 51 -8.47 3.75 13.89
C GLU A 51 -7.71 4.76 13.03
N ARG A 52 -7.35 4.40 11.77
CA ARG A 52 -6.45 5.17 10.91
C ARG A 52 -6.89 5.17 9.46
N ASP A 53 -7.09 6.37 8.91
CA ASP A 53 -7.47 6.58 7.51
C ASP A 53 -6.26 6.71 6.57
N ASP A 54 -5.05 6.75 7.12
CA ASP A 54 -3.79 6.91 6.40
C ASP A 54 -3.09 5.57 6.10
N LEU A 55 -3.76 4.44 6.32
CA LEU A 55 -3.23 3.10 6.05
C LEU A 55 -4.06 2.37 5.00
N LEU A 56 -3.39 1.54 4.22
CA LEU A 56 -3.99 0.45 3.47
C LEU A 56 -3.42 -0.87 4.00
N VAL A 57 -4.22 -1.63 4.74
CA VAL A 57 -3.82 -2.96 5.23
C VAL A 57 -4.32 -4.01 4.24
N LEU A 58 -3.43 -4.78 3.63
CA LEU A 58 -3.73 -5.89 2.74
C LEU A 58 -3.32 -7.23 3.35
N THR A 59 -4.17 -8.25 3.27
CA THR A 59 -3.84 -9.61 3.72
C THR A 59 -3.52 -10.50 2.52
N TRP A 60 -2.34 -11.10 2.54
CA TRP A 60 -1.80 -12.01 1.54
C TRP A 60 -1.79 -13.44 2.09
N SER A 61 -2.69 -14.30 1.60
CA SER A 61 -2.73 -15.69 2.04
C SER A 61 -1.69 -16.55 1.33
N VAL A 62 -1.01 -17.41 2.09
CA VAL A 62 0.04 -18.33 1.62
C VAL A 62 -0.34 -19.79 1.86
N ASP A 63 0.12 -20.69 1.01
CA ASP A 63 -0.25 -22.11 0.94
C ASP A 63 0.67 -23.06 1.71
N TYR A 64 1.83 -22.62 2.17
CA TYR A 64 2.85 -23.52 2.71
C TYR A 64 2.52 -24.12 4.09
N TRP A 65 1.35 -23.79 4.66
CA TRP A 65 0.78 -24.41 5.85
C TRP A 65 -0.36 -25.39 5.55
N ASP A 66 -0.74 -25.59 4.28
CA ASP A 66 -1.87 -26.44 3.88
C ASP A 66 -1.70 -27.92 4.28
N TYR A 67 -0.46 -28.36 4.54
CA TYR A 67 -0.18 -29.69 5.07
C TYR A 67 -0.67 -29.89 6.53
N LEU A 68 -1.06 -28.83 7.23
CA LEU A 68 -1.59 -28.89 8.61
C LEU A 68 -3.12 -28.96 8.67
N GLY A 69 -3.83 -28.79 7.54
CA GLY A 69 -5.29 -28.76 7.49
C GLY A 69 -5.82 -28.68 6.08
N ASP A 70 -6.99 -28.07 5.92
CA ASP A 70 -7.58 -27.82 4.60
C ASP A 70 -6.80 -26.74 3.86
N LYS A 71 -6.87 -26.78 2.53
CA LYS A 71 -6.26 -25.75 1.69
C LYS A 71 -6.84 -24.37 2.01
N ASP A 72 -5.96 -23.39 2.16
CA ASP A 72 -6.38 -22.00 2.31
C ASP A 72 -7.01 -21.50 1.01
N PRO A 73 -8.32 -21.21 0.98
CA PRO A 73 -9.01 -20.82 -0.26
C PRO A 73 -8.58 -19.45 -0.80
N MET A 74 -7.91 -18.63 0.02
CA MET A 74 -7.41 -17.32 -0.37
C MET A 74 -5.92 -17.34 -0.75
N ALA A 75 -5.25 -18.51 -0.61
CA ALA A 75 -3.83 -18.61 -0.94
C ALA A 75 -3.59 -18.47 -2.45
N MET A 76 -2.59 -17.67 -2.79
CA MET A 76 -2.17 -17.42 -4.18
C MET A 76 -0.65 -17.63 -4.31
N VAL A 77 -0.23 -18.00 -5.53
CA VAL A 77 1.19 -18.13 -5.86
C VAL A 77 1.90 -16.77 -5.71
N GLU A 78 1.23 -15.70 -6.17
CA GLU A 78 1.71 -14.32 -6.09
C GLU A 78 1.98 -13.87 -4.65
N SER A 79 1.14 -14.29 -3.70
CA SER A 79 1.36 -14.01 -2.25
C SER A 79 2.67 -14.61 -1.76
N LYS A 80 2.94 -15.85 -2.13
CA LYS A 80 4.15 -16.58 -1.76
C LYS A 80 5.40 -15.99 -2.42
N ASP A 81 5.30 -15.63 -3.70
CA ASP A 81 6.41 -15.05 -4.44
C ASP A 81 6.75 -13.65 -3.91
N ARG A 82 5.74 -12.82 -3.64
CA ARG A 82 5.90 -11.52 -3.01
C ARG A 82 6.55 -11.63 -1.62
N GLN A 83 6.08 -12.57 -0.80
CA GLN A 83 6.66 -12.80 0.52
C GLN A 83 8.12 -13.27 0.44
N ARG A 84 8.45 -14.13 -0.53
CA ARG A 84 9.83 -14.58 -0.75
C ARG A 84 10.73 -13.42 -1.14
N GLY A 85 10.27 -12.56 -2.05
CA GLY A 85 11.00 -11.34 -2.42
C GLY A 85 11.30 -10.46 -1.20
N TYR A 86 10.34 -10.25 -0.32
CA TYR A 86 10.58 -9.56 0.95
C TYR A 86 11.55 -10.30 1.87
N ALA A 87 11.45 -11.63 1.97
CA ALA A 87 12.38 -12.41 2.78
C ALA A 87 13.82 -12.23 2.29
N ASP A 88 14.04 -12.26 0.99
CA ASP A 88 15.34 -12.03 0.37
C ASP A 88 15.82 -10.59 0.61
N ARG A 89 14.96 -9.60 0.40
CA ARG A 89 15.27 -8.17 0.63
C ARG A 89 15.69 -7.88 2.07
N PHE A 90 14.99 -8.46 3.04
CA PHE A 90 15.29 -8.28 4.47
C PHE A 90 16.40 -9.21 4.99
N GLY A 91 17.02 -10.03 4.13
CA GLY A 91 18.05 -10.98 4.54
C GLY A 91 17.56 -12.04 5.53
N LEU A 92 16.30 -12.44 5.46
CA LEU A 92 15.72 -13.45 6.32
C LEU A 92 16.14 -14.86 5.87
N ARG A 93 16.16 -15.82 6.79
CA ARG A 93 16.44 -17.23 6.45
C ARG A 93 15.37 -17.87 5.55
N GLY A 94 14.19 -17.26 5.48
CA GLY A 94 13.04 -17.68 4.68
C GLY A 94 11.76 -16.99 5.14
N PRO A 95 10.65 -17.18 4.37
CA PRO A 95 9.33 -16.68 4.73
C PRO A 95 8.83 -17.24 6.05
N TYR A 96 8.03 -16.48 6.79
CA TYR A 96 7.37 -16.91 8.03
C TYR A 96 6.00 -16.24 8.17
N THR A 97 5.09 -16.83 8.93
CA THR A 97 3.80 -16.22 9.26
C THR A 97 3.54 -16.19 10.77
N PRO A 98 2.83 -15.16 11.26
CA PRO A 98 2.47 -13.97 10.51
C PRO A 98 3.70 -13.08 10.26
N GLN A 99 3.81 -12.53 9.06
CA GLN A 99 4.79 -11.49 8.73
C GLN A 99 4.02 -10.26 8.25
N THR A 100 4.35 -9.10 8.79
CA THR A 100 3.78 -7.82 8.36
C THR A 100 4.89 -6.93 7.84
N VAL A 101 4.74 -6.43 6.61
CA VAL A 101 5.66 -5.52 5.94
C VAL A 101 5.02 -4.14 5.84
N TYR A 102 5.77 -3.10 6.08
CA TYR A 102 5.33 -1.70 6.09
C TYR A 102 6.09 -0.93 5.01
N ASN A 103 5.38 -0.44 4.00
CA ASN A 103 5.93 0.25 2.83
C ASN A 103 7.19 -0.41 2.21
N GLY A 104 7.34 -1.74 2.33
CA GLY A 104 8.53 -2.44 1.84
C GLY A 104 9.83 -2.13 2.61
N VAL A 105 9.79 -1.33 3.69
CA VAL A 105 10.97 -0.82 4.43
C VAL A 105 11.17 -1.51 5.77
N GLU A 106 10.09 -1.77 6.48
CA GLU A 106 10.08 -2.33 7.82
C GLU A 106 9.29 -3.63 7.87
N GLN A 107 9.60 -4.52 8.81
CA GLN A 107 8.81 -5.73 8.99
C GLN A 107 8.78 -6.22 10.43
N CYS A 108 7.68 -6.86 10.82
CA CYS A 108 7.55 -7.58 12.09
C CYS A 108 6.41 -8.61 12.01
N ALA A 109 6.17 -9.36 13.08
CA ALA A 109 5.06 -10.33 13.10
C ALA A 109 3.65 -9.69 13.13
N GLY A 110 3.51 -8.39 13.35
CA GLY A 110 2.21 -7.71 13.43
C GLY A 110 1.30 -8.09 14.60
N SER A 111 1.71 -9.05 15.45
CA SER A 111 0.90 -9.60 16.52
C SER A 111 0.84 -8.74 17.80
N LYS A 112 1.68 -7.73 17.91
CA LYS A 112 1.73 -6.80 19.04
C LYS A 112 1.59 -5.37 18.56
N ARG A 113 0.56 -4.66 19.03
CA ARG A 113 0.28 -3.28 18.66
C ARG A 113 1.50 -2.36 18.80
N THR A 114 2.24 -2.47 19.90
CA THR A 114 3.44 -1.63 20.12
C THR A 114 4.54 -1.83 19.08
N TYR A 115 4.63 -2.99 18.45
CA TYR A 115 5.60 -3.22 17.37
C TYR A 115 5.09 -2.67 16.03
N VAL A 116 3.77 -2.78 15.77
CA VAL A 116 3.12 -2.16 14.62
C VAL A 116 3.29 -0.63 14.68
N GLU A 117 2.94 -0.01 15.79
CA GLU A 117 3.06 1.44 15.98
C GLU A 117 4.52 1.91 15.84
N ARG A 118 5.47 1.16 16.39
CA ARG A 118 6.90 1.47 16.24
C ARG A 118 7.37 1.35 14.79
N ALA A 119 6.90 0.37 14.05
CA ALA A 119 7.23 0.22 12.63
C ALA A 119 6.69 1.40 11.83
N LEU A 120 5.42 1.78 12.04
CA LEU A 120 4.81 2.94 11.41
C LEU A 120 5.50 4.27 11.77
N GLU A 121 5.98 4.40 13.03
CA GLU A 121 6.71 5.60 13.45
C GLU A 121 8.07 5.72 12.75
N ARG A 122 8.79 4.61 12.58
CA ARG A 122 10.06 4.61 11.85
C ARG A 122 9.91 4.97 10.37
N LEU A 123 8.77 4.70 9.75
CA LEU A 123 8.53 5.13 8.37
C LEU A 123 8.57 6.66 8.22
N LYS A 124 8.19 7.41 9.24
CA LYS A 124 8.24 8.88 9.21
C LYS A 124 9.67 9.44 9.17
N GLU A 125 10.66 8.61 9.54
CA GLU A 125 12.07 8.97 9.46
C GLU A 125 12.65 8.71 8.05
N THR A 126 11.90 7.98 7.21
CA THR A 126 12.30 7.69 5.82
C THR A 126 11.98 8.90 4.94
N PRO A 127 12.90 9.39 4.11
CA PRO A 127 12.61 10.47 3.18
C PRO A 127 11.46 10.11 2.25
N GLU A 128 10.56 11.06 2.02
CA GLU A 128 9.46 10.89 1.08
C GLU A 128 9.99 10.70 -0.35
N PRO A 129 9.49 9.68 -1.08
CA PRO A 129 9.81 9.53 -2.49
C PRO A 129 9.25 10.69 -3.31
N ASP A 130 10.01 11.16 -4.31
CA ASP A 130 9.53 12.12 -5.30
C ASP A 130 8.72 11.41 -6.40
N VAL A 131 7.69 10.66 -5.99
CA VAL A 131 6.80 9.87 -6.86
C VAL A 131 5.37 10.17 -6.46
N ARG A 132 4.50 10.36 -7.46
CA ARG A 132 3.09 10.69 -7.20
C ARG A 132 2.16 9.98 -8.18
N LEU A 133 1.13 9.37 -7.62
CA LEU A 133 -0.07 8.92 -8.32
C LEU A 133 -1.17 9.96 -8.12
N VAL A 134 -1.68 10.50 -9.20
CA VAL A 134 -2.75 11.52 -9.14
C VAL A 134 -3.88 11.10 -10.07
N ARG A 135 -5.11 11.01 -9.54
CA ARG A 135 -6.29 10.73 -10.35
C ARG A 135 -6.75 12.00 -11.07
N GLU A 136 -6.81 11.95 -12.39
CA GLU A 136 -7.27 13.01 -13.28
C GLU A 136 -8.44 12.49 -14.13
N GLY A 137 -9.65 12.55 -13.57
CA GLY A 137 -10.86 12.06 -14.24
C GLY A 137 -10.84 10.53 -14.42
N ASP A 138 -10.78 10.06 -15.68
CA ASP A 138 -10.73 8.66 -16.07
C ASP A 138 -9.29 8.12 -16.24
N ARG A 139 -8.30 8.93 -15.88
CA ARG A 139 -6.88 8.59 -15.92
C ARG A 139 -6.23 8.73 -14.56
N ILE A 140 -5.12 8.01 -14.40
CA ILE A 140 -4.20 8.17 -13.29
C ILE A 140 -2.86 8.56 -13.88
N ARG A 141 -2.35 9.70 -13.47
CA ARG A 141 -1.00 10.12 -13.80
C ARG A 141 -0.03 9.60 -12.76
N LEU A 142 1.00 8.90 -13.21
CA LEU A 142 2.19 8.58 -12.42
C LEU A 142 3.32 9.49 -12.89
N SER A 143 3.90 10.24 -11.96
CA SER A 143 4.98 11.19 -12.22
C SER A 143 5.99 11.20 -11.09
N GLY A 144 7.15 11.81 -11.32
CA GLY A 144 8.18 11.97 -10.31
C GLY A 144 9.55 11.54 -10.79
N ARG A 145 10.45 11.36 -9.85
CA ARG A 145 11.84 10.95 -10.11
C ARG A 145 12.25 9.83 -9.19
N MET A 146 12.94 8.86 -9.76
CA MET A 146 13.57 7.80 -9.01
C MET A 146 14.93 7.45 -9.61
N PRO A 147 15.87 6.98 -8.79
CA PRO A 147 17.21 6.61 -9.28
C PRO A 147 17.23 5.28 -10.05
N ASP A 148 16.28 4.39 -9.78
CA ASP A 148 16.27 3.01 -10.27
C ASP A 148 14.92 2.64 -10.90
N LEU A 149 14.76 1.36 -11.22
CA LEU A 149 13.54 0.77 -11.76
C LEU A 149 12.49 0.59 -10.66
N ALA A 150 11.23 0.89 -10.97
CA ALA A 150 10.08 0.50 -10.15
C ALA A 150 9.14 -0.44 -10.92
N ASP A 151 8.34 -1.18 -10.18
CA ASP A 151 7.23 -1.97 -10.67
C ASP A 151 5.91 -1.30 -10.31
N ILE A 152 4.94 -1.34 -11.24
CA ILE A 152 3.58 -0.89 -10.99
C ILE A 152 2.69 -2.11 -10.86
N TRP A 153 2.00 -2.22 -9.73
CA TRP A 153 1.09 -3.30 -9.41
C TRP A 153 -0.34 -2.81 -9.27
N LEU A 154 -1.29 -3.54 -9.84
CA LEU A 154 -2.70 -3.45 -9.49
C LEU A 154 -3.04 -4.64 -8.60
N VAL A 155 -3.57 -4.35 -7.41
CA VAL A 155 -3.94 -5.35 -6.41
C VAL A 155 -5.43 -5.24 -6.14
N ASP A 156 -6.19 -6.30 -6.43
CA ASP A 156 -7.60 -6.41 -6.08
C ASP A 156 -7.74 -7.09 -4.71
N TYR A 157 -8.67 -6.59 -3.90
CA TYR A 157 -8.94 -7.12 -2.56
C TYR A 157 -10.42 -7.02 -2.20
N LEU A 158 -10.86 -7.82 -1.23
CA LEU A 158 -12.23 -7.75 -0.72
C LEU A 158 -12.33 -6.69 0.38
N THR A 159 -13.40 -5.88 0.32
CA THR A 159 -13.72 -4.89 1.35
C THR A 159 -15.24 -4.78 1.52
N GLY A 160 -15.69 -4.15 2.62
CA GLY A 160 -17.11 -3.98 2.91
C GLY A 160 -17.87 -5.30 2.95
N GLU A 161 -19.06 -5.33 2.35
CA GLU A 161 -19.94 -6.51 2.32
C GLU A 161 -19.38 -7.67 1.48
N ALA A 162 -18.49 -7.39 0.52
CA ALA A 162 -17.83 -8.42 -0.28
C ALA A 162 -16.84 -9.26 0.54
N ASN A 163 -16.30 -8.69 1.63
CA ASN A 163 -15.39 -9.41 2.50
C ASN A 163 -16.13 -10.22 3.56
N THR A 164 -16.38 -11.48 3.27
CA THR A 164 -17.02 -12.43 4.19
C THR A 164 -16.02 -13.15 5.12
N THR A 165 -14.75 -12.76 5.11
CA THR A 165 -13.69 -13.33 5.94
C THR A 165 -13.44 -12.47 7.19
N ASP A 166 -12.68 -13.02 8.16
CA ASP A 166 -12.19 -12.26 9.32
C ASP A 166 -10.92 -11.45 9.01
N MET A 167 -10.38 -11.57 7.79
CA MET A 167 -9.15 -10.89 7.35
C MET A 167 -9.43 -9.44 6.99
N VAL A 168 -8.45 -8.56 7.21
CA VAL A 168 -8.48 -7.18 6.70
C VAL A 168 -8.08 -7.20 5.22
N HIS A 169 -8.96 -6.74 4.35
CA HIS A 169 -8.74 -6.60 2.90
C HIS A 169 -7.96 -7.75 2.28
N PRO A 170 -8.51 -8.99 2.28
CA PRO A 170 -7.82 -10.13 1.67
C PRO A 170 -7.64 -9.92 0.18
N VAL A 171 -6.40 -10.08 -0.29
CA VAL A 171 -6.04 -9.94 -1.70
C VAL A 171 -6.61 -11.11 -2.50
N THR A 172 -7.17 -10.80 -3.67
CA THR A 172 -7.79 -11.77 -4.56
C THR A 172 -7.12 -11.88 -5.92
N ARG A 173 -6.43 -10.82 -6.34
CA ARG A 173 -5.71 -10.80 -7.62
C ARG A 173 -4.58 -9.78 -7.58
N VAL A 174 -3.50 -10.09 -8.29
CA VAL A 174 -2.37 -9.20 -8.52
C VAL A 174 -2.08 -9.15 -10.01
N THR A 175 -1.95 -7.94 -10.54
CA THR A 175 -1.63 -7.71 -11.95
C THR A 175 -0.44 -6.78 -12.05
N ALA A 176 0.63 -7.23 -12.71
CA ALA A 176 1.74 -6.35 -13.06
C ALA A 176 1.31 -5.43 -14.21
N LEU A 177 1.32 -4.12 -13.98
CA LEU A 177 1.03 -3.12 -15.01
C LEU A 177 2.28 -2.76 -15.84
N GLY A 178 3.43 -3.16 -15.36
CA GLY A 178 4.71 -3.01 -16.05
C GLY A 178 5.77 -2.27 -15.22
N PRO A 179 6.98 -2.16 -15.75
CA PRO A 179 8.05 -1.41 -15.12
C PRO A 179 7.86 0.10 -15.36
N TRP A 180 8.37 0.90 -14.41
CA TRP A 180 8.42 2.35 -14.50
C TRP A 180 9.84 2.86 -14.33
N LEU A 181 10.23 3.81 -15.18
CA LEU A 181 11.59 4.35 -15.29
C LEU A 181 11.68 5.84 -14.89
N GLY A 182 10.67 6.36 -14.20
CA GLY A 182 10.66 7.75 -13.75
C GLY A 182 10.16 8.78 -14.78
N ASN A 183 9.57 8.33 -15.89
CA ASN A 183 8.91 9.20 -16.87
C ASN A 183 7.43 9.36 -16.52
N ASP A 184 6.81 10.46 -16.94
CA ASP A 184 5.38 10.63 -16.79
C ASP A 184 4.63 9.55 -17.57
N VAL A 185 3.71 8.85 -16.90
CA VAL A 185 2.90 7.76 -17.47
C VAL A 185 1.44 7.99 -17.11
N GLU A 186 0.57 7.76 -18.07
CA GLU A 186 -0.88 7.72 -17.86
C GLU A 186 -1.34 6.26 -17.77
N LEU A 187 -2.02 5.92 -16.68
CA LEU A 187 -2.68 4.64 -16.47
C LEU A 187 -4.20 4.82 -16.61
N ALA A 188 -4.88 3.81 -17.10
CA ALA A 188 -6.34 3.76 -17.03
C ALA A 188 -6.79 3.55 -15.58
N VAL A 189 -7.87 4.19 -15.16
CA VAL A 189 -8.51 3.87 -13.87
C VAL A 189 -9.00 2.43 -13.93
N PRO A 190 -8.58 1.56 -13.00
CA PRO A 190 -9.00 0.17 -13.00
C PRO A 190 -10.48 0.06 -12.64
N HIS A 191 -11.14 -0.94 -13.22
CA HIS A 191 -12.46 -1.35 -12.77
C HIS A 191 -12.30 -2.41 -11.68
N CYS A 192 -12.80 -2.10 -10.47
CA CYS A 192 -12.68 -2.95 -9.30
C CYS A 192 -14.05 -3.47 -8.88
N GLU A 193 -14.19 -4.78 -8.70
CA GLU A 193 -15.45 -5.39 -8.24
C GLU A 193 -15.72 -5.13 -6.75
N SER A 194 -14.67 -4.95 -5.96
CA SER A 194 -14.74 -4.63 -4.53
C SER A 194 -13.77 -3.49 -4.24
N GLY A 195 -12.55 -3.77 -3.78
CA GLY A 195 -11.49 -2.78 -3.62
C GLY A 195 -10.31 -3.08 -4.53
N CYS A 196 -9.58 -2.06 -4.93
CA CYS A 196 -8.28 -2.24 -5.55
C CYS A 196 -7.33 -1.08 -5.21
N ALA A 197 -6.04 -1.35 -5.36
CA ALA A 197 -4.98 -0.37 -5.17
C ALA A 197 -3.98 -0.45 -6.31
N ILE A 198 -3.46 0.72 -6.71
CA ILE A 198 -2.25 0.81 -7.51
C ILE A 198 -1.08 1.05 -6.55
N ILE A 199 -0.05 0.22 -6.67
CA ILE A 199 1.16 0.30 -5.86
C ILE A 199 2.34 0.52 -6.80
N VAL A 200 3.09 1.59 -6.58
CA VAL A 200 4.38 1.84 -7.24
C VAL A 200 5.47 1.47 -6.24
N GLN A 201 6.31 0.53 -6.60
CA GLN A 201 7.31 -0.04 -5.70
C GLN A 201 8.66 -0.16 -6.39
N GLU A 202 9.74 0.21 -5.71
CA GLU A 202 11.11 -0.05 -6.19
C GLU A 202 11.28 -1.53 -6.52
N ALA A 203 11.88 -1.81 -7.67
CA ALA A 203 12.04 -3.18 -8.17
C ALA A 203 12.78 -4.08 -7.16
N GLY A 204 12.46 -5.37 -7.19
CA GLY A 204 12.99 -6.33 -6.24
C GLY A 204 12.40 -6.20 -4.83
N PHE A 205 11.12 -5.81 -4.75
CA PHE A 205 10.37 -5.66 -3.50
C PHE A 205 11.00 -4.64 -2.54
N GLY A 206 11.52 -3.55 -3.10
CA GLY A 206 12.08 -2.43 -2.36
C GLY A 206 11.00 -1.56 -1.70
N PRO A 207 11.34 -0.33 -1.29
CA PRO A 207 10.37 0.62 -0.75
C PRO A 207 9.19 0.85 -1.68
N VAL A 208 8.00 0.96 -1.09
CA VAL A 208 6.81 1.46 -1.79
C VAL A 208 6.98 2.97 -1.95
N LEU A 209 6.82 3.44 -3.18
CA LEU A 209 7.06 4.82 -3.57
C LEU A 209 5.79 5.66 -3.52
N ASP A 210 4.65 5.06 -3.89
CA ASP A 210 3.33 5.64 -3.71
C ASP A 210 2.25 4.56 -3.82
N THR A 211 1.09 4.81 -3.22
CA THR A 211 -0.07 3.92 -3.22
C THR A 211 -1.34 4.73 -3.46
N MET A 212 -2.23 4.23 -4.33
CA MET A 212 -3.54 4.83 -4.58
C MET A 212 -4.64 3.78 -4.42
N VAL A 213 -5.74 4.12 -3.75
CA VAL A 213 -6.97 3.33 -3.58
C VAL A 213 -8.15 3.98 -4.29
#